data_3397acf0dd4c69f749219fe1d5a166b1
#
_entry.id   3397acf0dd4c69f749219fe1d5a166b1
#
_cell.length_a   1.000
_cell.length_b   1.000
_cell.length_c   1.000
_cell.angle_alpha   90.00
_cell.angle_beta   90.00
_cell.angle_gamma   90.00
#
_symmetry.space_group_name_H-M   'P 1'
#
loop_
_entity.id
_entity.type
_entity.pdbx_description
1 polymer ?
#
loop_
_entity_poly.entity_id
_entity_poly.type
_entity_poly.pdbx_seq_one_letter_code
_entity_poly.pdbx_strand_id
1 'polypeptide(L)'
;MTSLAKNMNSKKNNMLTLGALMLVMLVLALAENFLDSFSMQIFKLCAINIILALSLNLINGFTGLFSLGHAGFMAIGAYTCAVLTMSSDQKEINYVLQPIAPWLENIHMPFVPALILSGVVSCALGWFLGVVALRLRDDYLAIATLGFSEIIRVILTNAQSVTNGSLGLKGLPRFTTMWWAWGLAVASVIFMVLLIRSSYGRAFKAIRDNEIA
;
A
#
# COMPACT_ATOMS: atom_id res chain seq x y z
N MET A 1 26.16 -30.23 -20.03
CA MET A 1 26.63 -29.69 -18.74
C MET A 1 25.86 -28.45 -18.26
N THR A 2 25.12 -27.73 -19.12
CA THR A 2 24.42 -26.46 -18.78
C THR A 2 23.11 -26.61 -17.97
N SER A 3 22.38 -27.74 -18.08
CA SER A 3 21.10 -27.94 -17.38
C SER A 3 21.27 -28.24 -15.88
N LEU A 4 22.30 -29.00 -15.52
CA LEU A 4 22.61 -29.34 -14.12
C LEU A 4 23.10 -28.13 -13.33
N ALA A 5 23.96 -27.29 -13.92
CA ALA A 5 24.42 -26.05 -13.29
C ALA A 5 23.27 -25.05 -13.07
N LYS A 6 22.33 -24.94 -14.00
CA LYS A 6 21.13 -24.09 -13.86
C LYS A 6 20.20 -24.57 -12.75
N ASN A 7 20.06 -25.89 -12.59
CA ASN A 7 19.22 -26.50 -11.57
C ASN A 7 19.85 -26.40 -10.16
N MET A 8 21.18 -26.53 -10.06
CA MET A 8 21.89 -26.31 -8.79
C MET A 8 21.83 -24.86 -8.34
N ASN A 9 21.94 -23.90 -9.25
CA ASN A 9 21.85 -22.47 -8.92
C ASN A 9 20.41 -22.07 -8.51
N SER A 10 19.39 -22.69 -9.10
CA SER A 10 17.99 -22.51 -8.72
C SER A 10 17.72 -23.06 -7.31
N LYS A 11 18.22 -24.25 -6.96
CA LYS A 11 18.09 -24.83 -5.61
C LYS A 11 18.81 -23.98 -4.56
N LYS A 12 20.01 -23.50 -4.87
CA LYS A 12 20.75 -22.62 -3.95
C LYS A 12 20.07 -21.28 -3.72
N ASN A 13 19.49 -20.69 -4.75
CA ASN A 13 18.69 -19.47 -4.62
C ASN A 13 17.41 -19.70 -3.82
N ASN A 14 16.73 -20.84 -4.00
CA ASN A 14 15.54 -21.17 -3.21
C ASN A 14 15.87 -21.43 -1.74
N MET A 15 17.02 -22.05 -1.43
CA MET A 15 17.49 -22.21 -0.05
C MET A 15 17.85 -20.86 0.60
N LEU A 16 18.45 -19.95 -0.14
CA LEU A 16 18.76 -18.59 0.34
C LEU A 16 17.47 -17.79 0.62
N THR A 17 16.50 -17.87 -0.26
CA THR A 17 15.19 -17.19 -0.03
C THR A 17 14.42 -17.77 1.14
N LEU A 18 14.41 -19.11 1.30
CA LEU A 18 13.83 -19.79 2.46
C LEU A 18 14.57 -19.40 3.74
N GLY A 19 15.89 -19.37 3.74
CA GLY A 19 16.70 -18.95 4.87
C GLY A 19 16.44 -17.50 5.26
N ALA A 20 16.33 -16.59 4.29
CA ALA A 20 15.98 -15.19 4.54
C ALA A 20 14.56 -15.05 5.13
N LEU A 21 13.57 -15.81 4.62
CA LEU A 21 12.22 -15.81 5.17
C LEU A 21 12.18 -16.34 6.61
N MET A 22 12.90 -17.45 6.89
CA MET A 22 13.01 -17.98 8.24
C MET A 22 13.68 -16.99 9.21
N LEU A 23 14.72 -16.30 8.74
CA LEU A 23 15.40 -15.28 9.53
C LEU A 23 14.48 -14.10 9.84
N VAL A 24 13.69 -13.63 8.88
CA VAL A 24 12.67 -12.59 9.10
C VAL A 24 11.65 -13.05 10.12
N MET A 25 11.11 -14.28 10.00
CA MET A 25 10.15 -14.84 10.96
C MET A 25 10.73 -14.95 12.37
N LEU A 26 11.99 -15.36 12.50
CA LEU A 26 12.69 -15.46 13.77
C LEU A 26 12.91 -14.08 14.41
N VAL A 27 13.32 -13.09 13.61
CA VAL A 27 13.48 -11.70 14.08
C VAL A 27 12.13 -11.14 14.54
N LEU A 28 11.04 -11.42 13.84
CA LEU A 28 9.70 -10.98 14.22
C LEU A 28 9.24 -11.62 15.56
N ALA A 29 9.48 -12.92 15.73
CA ALA A 29 9.12 -13.64 16.96
C ALA A 29 9.94 -13.12 18.15
N LEU A 30 11.23 -12.84 17.96
CA LEU A 30 12.07 -12.23 18.99
C LEU A 30 11.63 -10.79 19.30
N ALA A 31 11.32 -10.01 18.27
CA ALA A 31 10.88 -8.64 18.42
C ALA A 31 9.59 -8.53 19.26
N GLU A 32 8.65 -9.44 19.08
CA GLU A 32 7.39 -9.45 19.85
C GLU A 32 7.61 -9.65 21.35
N ASN A 33 8.67 -10.39 21.73
CA ASN A 33 8.98 -10.69 23.13
C ASN A 33 9.90 -9.65 23.80
N PHE A 34 10.71 -8.94 23.05
CA PHE A 34 11.75 -8.06 23.61
C PHE A 34 11.48 -6.55 23.38
N LEU A 35 10.54 -6.18 22.49
CA LEU A 35 10.32 -4.77 22.18
C LEU A 35 9.17 -4.18 23.00
N ASP A 36 9.39 -2.93 23.42
CA ASP A 36 8.36 -2.06 23.98
C ASP A 36 7.29 -1.73 22.95
N SER A 37 6.09 -1.35 23.42
CA SER A 37 4.94 -0.99 22.57
C SER A 37 5.27 0.11 21.54
N PHE A 38 6.15 1.04 21.88
CA PHE A 38 6.59 2.10 20.98
C PHE A 38 7.47 1.55 19.85
N SER A 39 8.48 0.76 20.18
CA SER A 39 9.37 0.13 19.20
C SER A 39 8.60 -0.80 18.27
N MET A 40 7.62 -1.54 18.79
CA MET A 40 6.74 -2.41 18.02
C MET A 40 5.91 -1.61 17.00
N GLN A 41 5.46 -0.41 17.35
CA GLN A 41 4.75 0.47 16.40
C GLN A 41 5.67 0.94 15.28
N ILE A 42 6.93 1.29 15.58
CA ILE A 42 7.93 1.66 14.58
C ILE A 42 8.18 0.49 13.62
N PHE A 43 8.33 -0.73 14.12
CA PHE A 43 8.51 -1.92 13.29
C PHE A 43 7.35 -2.16 12.32
N LYS A 44 6.09 -1.94 12.76
CA LYS A 44 4.91 -2.01 11.88
C LYS A 44 4.95 -0.93 10.79
N LEU A 45 5.33 0.28 11.16
CA LEU A 45 5.50 1.38 10.20
C LEU A 45 6.60 1.07 9.17
N CYS A 46 7.71 0.45 9.58
CA CYS A 46 8.73 0.00 8.65
C CYS A 46 8.19 -1.00 7.63
N ALA A 47 7.38 -1.98 8.05
CA ALA A 47 6.75 -2.93 7.14
C ALA A 47 5.83 -2.25 6.11
N ILE A 48 5.02 -1.28 6.56
CA ILE A 48 4.14 -0.50 5.67
C ILE A 48 4.98 0.32 4.68
N ASN A 49 6.03 0.99 5.14
CA ASN A 49 6.91 1.77 4.28
C ASN A 49 7.66 0.90 3.27
N ILE A 50 8.00 -0.35 3.59
CA ILE A 50 8.58 -1.31 2.63
C ILE A 50 7.59 -1.58 1.50
N ILE A 51 6.30 -1.82 1.80
CA ILE A 51 5.26 -2.03 0.78
C ILE A 51 5.14 -0.79 -0.13
N LEU A 52 5.11 0.40 0.47
CA LEU A 52 5.02 1.66 -0.27
C LEU A 52 6.26 1.89 -1.16
N ALA A 53 7.45 1.65 -0.63
CA ALA A 53 8.70 1.78 -1.39
C ALA A 53 8.77 0.80 -2.56
N LEU A 54 8.31 -0.46 -2.37
CA LEU A 54 8.26 -1.46 -3.43
C LEU A 54 7.31 -1.05 -4.55
N SER A 55 6.12 -0.55 -4.21
CA SER A 55 5.14 -0.12 -5.21
C SER A 55 5.60 1.15 -5.95
N LEU A 56 6.24 2.08 -5.25
CA LEU A 56 6.86 3.25 -5.87
C LEU A 56 8.01 2.86 -6.79
N ASN A 57 8.86 1.91 -6.38
CA ASN A 57 9.95 1.41 -7.20
C ASN A 57 9.48 0.70 -8.48
N LEU A 58 8.29 0.10 -8.47
CA LEU A 58 7.70 -0.47 -9.69
C LEU A 58 7.48 0.63 -10.75
N ILE A 59 6.96 1.77 -10.35
CA ILE A 59 6.67 2.89 -11.25
C ILE A 59 7.98 3.63 -11.59
N ASN A 60 8.70 4.15 -10.60
CA ASN A 60 9.87 4.99 -10.85
C ASN A 60 11.10 4.19 -11.31
N GLY A 61 11.29 2.98 -10.77
CA GLY A 61 12.49 2.17 -11.05
C GLY A 61 12.35 1.30 -12.30
N PHE A 62 11.25 0.56 -12.44
CA PHE A 62 11.08 -0.42 -13.51
C PHE A 62 10.45 0.15 -14.77
N THR A 63 9.48 1.06 -14.66
CA THR A 63 8.90 1.71 -15.85
C THR A 63 9.58 3.03 -16.20
N GLY A 64 10.41 3.59 -15.32
CA GLY A 64 11.09 4.86 -15.55
C GLY A 64 10.18 6.09 -15.42
N LEU A 65 8.89 5.90 -15.15
CA LEU A 65 7.91 6.98 -15.02
C LEU A 65 8.01 7.62 -13.64
N PHE A 66 8.29 8.89 -13.56
CA PHE A 66 8.41 9.60 -12.30
C PHE A 66 7.03 10.02 -11.77
N SER A 67 6.57 9.40 -10.67
CA SER A 67 5.26 9.67 -10.07
C SER A 67 5.40 10.08 -8.60
N LEU A 68 4.70 11.16 -8.22
CA LEU A 68 4.60 11.69 -6.87
C LEU A 68 3.20 11.52 -6.24
N GLY A 69 2.30 10.81 -6.93
CA GLY A 69 0.90 10.63 -6.49
C GLY A 69 0.67 9.57 -5.42
N HIS A 70 1.70 8.86 -4.97
CA HIS A 70 1.58 7.67 -4.13
C HIS A 70 0.90 7.93 -2.78
N ALA A 71 1.18 9.09 -2.17
CA ALA A 71 0.58 9.50 -0.89
C ALA A 71 -0.95 9.65 -0.97
N GLY A 72 -1.49 10.13 -2.10
CA GLY A 72 -2.93 10.23 -2.31
C GLY A 72 -3.63 8.89 -2.28
N PHE A 73 -3.10 7.88 -2.97
CA PHE A 73 -3.68 6.53 -2.98
C PHE A 73 -3.62 5.86 -1.60
N MET A 74 -2.51 6.06 -0.88
CA MET A 74 -2.38 5.60 0.50
C MET A 74 -3.45 6.22 1.40
N ALA A 75 -3.69 7.53 1.27
CA ALA A 75 -4.71 8.22 2.06
C ALA A 75 -6.12 7.69 1.77
N ILE A 76 -6.49 7.49 0.50
CA ILE A 76 -7.78 6.92 0.11
C ILE A 76 -7.97 5.53 0.74
N GLY A 77 -6.98 4.65 0.62
CA GLY A 77 -7.04 3.32 1.20
C GLY A 77 -7.18 3.35 2.72
N ALA A 78 -6.41 4.21 3.39
CA ALA A 78 -6.44 4.35 4.85
C ALA A 78 -7.78 4.86 5.35
N TYR A 79 -8.33 5.94 4.78
CA TYR A 79 -9.61 6.49 5.18
C TYR A 79 -10.77 5.53 4.87
N THR A 80 -10.77 4.88 3.72
CA THR A 80 -11.80 3.89 3.36
C THR A 80 -11.80 2.73 4.35
N CYS A 81 -10.63 2.16 4.66
CA CYS A 81 -10.53 1.07 5.62
C CYS A 81 -10.94 1.52 7.02
N ALA A 82 -10.51 2.70 7.46
CA ALA A 82 -10.83 3.25 8.77
C ALA A 82 -12.35 3.44 8.95
N VAL A 83 -13.01 4.11 8.02
CA VAL A 83 -14.46 4.38 8.09
C VAL A 83 -15.28 3.09 8.09
N LEU A 84 -14.87 2.07 7.32
CA LEU A 84 -15.56 0.80 7.23
C LEU A 84 -15.36 -0.09 8.47
N THR A 85 -14.24 0.06 9.20
CA THR A 85 -13.92 -0.75 10.38
C THR A 85 -14.35 -0.12 11.69
N MET A 86 -14.71 1.18 11.71
CA MET A 86 -15.19 1.85 12.91
C MET A 86 -16.54 1.31 13.35
N SER A 87 -16.70 1.11 14.68
CA SER A 87 -18.00 0.82 15.28
C SER A 87 -18.91 2.07 15.32
N SER A 88 -20.21 1.87 15.49
CA SER A 88 -21.19 2.97 15.57
C SER A 88 -20.84 3.96 16.69
N ASP A 89 -20.46 3.45 17.87
CA ASP A 89 -20.05 4.29 19.01
C ASP A 89 -18.81 5.15 18.70
N GLN A 90 -17.85 4.58 17.98
CA GLN A 90 -16.65 5.33 17.56
C GLN A 90 -16.97 6.39 16.51
N LYS A 91 -17.95 6.14 15.65
CA LYS A 91 -18.41 7.11 14.67
C LYS A 91 -19.07 8.30 15.37
N GLU A 92 -19.96 8.08 16.34
CA GLU A 92 -20.57 9.14 17.13
C GLU A 92 -19.53 10.03 17.83
N ILE A 93 -18.50 9.43 18.42
CA ILE A 93 -17.44 10.18 19.12
C ILE A 93 -16.59 11.00 18.13
N ASN A 94 -16.34 10.51 16.91
CA ASN A 94 -15.50 11.21 15.94
C ASN A 94 -16.27 12.32 15.20
N TYR A 95 -17.54 12.08 14.85
CA TYR A 95 -18.33 12.99 14.01
C TYR A 95 -19.19 13.97 14.83
N VAL A 96 -18.54 14.70 15.76
CA VAL A 96 -19.22 15.67 16.64
C VAL A 96 -19.62 16.96 15.92
N LEU A 97 -18.78 17.44 14.98
CA LEU A 97 -19.05 18.71 14.28
C LEU A 97 -20.09 18.59 13.17
N GLN A 98 -20.03 17.52 12.42
CA GLN A 98 -21.02 17.19 11.39
C GLN A 98 -21.37 15.71 11.48
N PRO A 99 -22.64 15.34 11.46
CA PRO A 99 -23.04 13.96 11.51
C PRO A 99 -22.47 13.20 10.29
N ILE A 100 -22.12 11.96 10.51
CA ILE A 100 -21.67 11.06 9.45
C ILE A 100 -22.76 10.91 8.39
N ALA A 101 -22.37 10.71 7.14
CA ALA A 101 -23.31 10.47 6.06
C ALA A 101 -24.21 9.26 6.39
N PRO A 102 -25.56 9.34 6.25
CA PRO A 102 -26.51 8.31 6.71
C PRO A 102 -26.24 6.92 6.12
N TRP A 103 -25.69 6.85 4.91
CA TRP A 103 -25.34 5.60 4.24
C TRP A 103 -24.07 4.93 4.83
N LEU A 104 -23.23 5.69 5.57
CA LEU A 104 -22.02 5.17 6.23
C LEU A 104 -22.25 4.82 7.70
N GLU A 105 -23.28 5.34 8.32
CA GLU A 105 -23.55 5.21 9.75
C GLU A 105 -23.66 3.75 10.20
N ASN A 106 -24.43 2.96 9.46
CA ASN A 106 -24.73 1.57 9.79
C ASN A 106 -23.71 0.56 9.20
N ILE A 107 -22.71 1.03 8.44
CA ILE A 107 -21.73 0.13 7.84
C ILE A 107 -20.62 -0.14 8.86
N HIS A 108 -20.57 -1.38 9.34
CA HIS A 108 -19.46 -1.91 10.12
C HIS A 108 -19.00 -3.23 9.50
N MET A 109 -17.74 -3.29 9.08
CA MET A 109 -17.17 -4.47 8.45
C MET A 109 -15.98 -5.01 9.26
N PRO A 110 -15.77 -6.34 9.29
CA PRO A 110 -14.54 -6.92 9.79
C PRO A 110 -13.32 -6.39 9.02
N PHE A 111 -12.15 -6.41 9.67
CA PHE A 111 -10.93 -5.80 9.12
C PHE A 111 -10.52 -6.34 7.73
N VAL A 112 -10.60 -7.66 7.51
CA VAL A 112 -10.15 -8.28 6.24
C VAL A 112 -10.98 -7.84 5.03
N PRO A 113 -12.33 -7.92 5.03
CA PRO A 113 -13.13 -7.42 3.91
C PRO A 113 -13.00 -5.90 3.73
N ALA A 114 -12.88 -5.13 4.81
CA ALA A 114 -12.63 -3.68 4.72
C ALA A 114 -11.28 -3.38 4.06
N LEU A 115 -10.24 -4.15 4.35
CA LEU A 115 -8.92 -4.03 3.73
C LEU A 115 -8.98 -4.33 2.22
N ILE A 116 -9.68 -5.40 1.82
CA ILE A 116 -9.86 -5.75 0.41
C ILE A 116 -10.63 -4.65 -0.32
N LEU A 117 -11.73 -4.18 0.26
CA LEU A 117 -12.56 -3.14 -0.34
C LEU A 117 -11.79 -1.82 -0.48
N SER A 118 -11.00 -1.43 0.52
CA SER A 118 -10.14 -0.24 0.45
C SER A 118 -9.09 -0.35 -0.65
N GLY A 119 -8.53 -1.55 -0.86
CA GLY A 119 -7.63 -1.85 -1.96
C GLY A 119 -8.32 -1.72 -3.33
N VAL A 120 -9.55 -2.22 -3.47
CA VAL A 120 -10.34 -2.10 -4.69
C VAL A 120 -10.67 -0.64 -5.01
N VAL A 121 -11.09 0.14 -4.00
CA VAL A 121 -11.38 1.58 -4.16
C VAL A 121 -10.14 2.35 -4.59
N SER A 122 -9.00 2.12 -3.91
CA SER A 122 -7.73 2.75 -4.29
C SER A 122 -7.27 2.35 -5.69
N CYS A 123 -7.46 1.09 -6.09
CA CYS A 123 -7.14 0.59 -7.42
C CYS A 123 -8.03 1.23 -8.50
N ALA A 124 -9.32 1.34 -8.25
CA ALA A 124 -10.26 1.97 -9.20
C ALA A 124 -9.94 3.45 -9.44
N LEU A 125 -9.64 4.19 -8.38
CA LEU A 125 -9.22 5.58 -8.48
C LEU A 125 -7.82 5.70 -9.12
N GLY A 126 -6.91 4.80 -8.80
CA GLY A 126 -5.59 4.72 -9.43
C GLY A 126 -5.69 4.44 -10.93
N TRP A 127 -6.59 3.55 -11.36
CA TRP A 127 -6.86 3.29 -12.75
C TRP A 127 -7.43 4.52 -13.46
N PHE A 128 -8.43 5.16 -12.87
CA PHE A 128 -9.04 6.37 -13.42
C PHE A 128 -8.01 7.51 -13.60
N LEU A 129 -7.24 7.80 -12.55
CA LEU A 129 -6.20 8.83 -12.62
C LEU A 129 -5.04 8.44 -13.55
N GLY A 130 -4.69 7.16 -13.59
CA GLY A 130 -3.67 6.62 -14.47
C GLY A 130 -4.00 6.83 -15.94
N VAL A 131 -5.25 6.58 -16.37
CA VAL A 131 -5.69 6.82 -17.76
C VAL A 131 -5.49 8.27 -18.19
N VAL A 132 -5.68 9.22 -17.26
CA VAL A 132 -5.47 10.65 -17.55
C VAL A 132 -3.99 11.02 -17.47
N ALA A 133 -3.30 10.60 -16.42
CA ALA A 133 -1.92 10.97 -16.15
C ALA A 133 -0.92 10.38 -17.14
N LEU A 134 -1.11 9.13 -17.58
CA LEU A 134 -0.21 8.46 -18.53
C LEU A 134 -0.25 9.04 -19.97
N ARG A 135 -1.13 10.00 -20.23
CA ARG A 135 -1.09 10.79 -21.48
C ARG A 135 -0.02 11.89 -21.44
N LEU A 136 0.49 12.19 -20.26
CA LEU A 136 1.53 13.19 -20.05
C LEU A 136 2.90 12.51 -20.04
N ARG A 137 3.93 13.24 -20.47
CA ARG A 137 5.30 12.72 -20.57
C ARG A 137 6.20 13.34 -19.52
N ASP A 138 7.19 12.59 -19.09
CA ASP A 138 8.31 13.01 -18.26
C ASP A 138 7.91 13.87 -17.04
N ASP A 139 8.42 15.08 -16.94
CA ASP A 139 8.20 15.99 -15.81
C ASP A 139 6.74 16.40 -15.62
N TYR A 140 5.96 16.49 -16.72
CA TYR A 140 4.53 16.79 -16.64
C TYR A 140 3.74 15.70 -15.93
N LEU A 141 4.14 14.44 -16.08
CA LEU A 141 3.53 13.33 -15.34
C LEU A 141 3.78 13.47 -13.83
N ALA A 142 5.00 13.87 -13.44
CA ALA A 142 5.35 14.10 -12.04
C ALA A 142 4.51 15.21 -11.41
N ILE A 143 4.40 16.34 -12.11
CA ILE A 143 3.61 17.51 -11.66
C ILE A 143 2.13 17.14 -11.56
N ALA A 144 1.58 16.45 -12.56
CA ALA A 144 0.18 16.04 -12.57
C ALA A 144 -0.13 15.06 -11.43
N THR A 145 0.72 14.06 -11.19
CA THR A 145 0.52 13.10 -10.11
C THR A 145 0.65 13.73 -8.73
N LEU A 146 1.54 14.72 -8.56
CA LEU A 146 1.60 15.55 -7.37
C LEU A 146 0.30 16.35 -7.19
N GLY A 147 -0.17 17.01 -8.24
CA GLY A 147 -1.44 17.75 -8.23
C GLY A 147 -2.63 16.85 -7.85
N PHE A 148 -2.70 15.63 -8.39
CA PHE A 148 -3.75 14.66 -8.01
C PHE A 148 -3.67 14.26 -6.55
N SER A 149 -2.48 14.02 -6.01
CA SER A 149 -2.35 13.69 -4.58
C SER A 149 -2.79 14.85 -3.69
N GLU A 150 -2.52 16.08 -4.09
CA GLU A 150 -2.95 17.28 -3.38
C GLU A 150 -4.47 17.49 -3.47
N ILE A 151 -5.08 17.26 -4.64
CA ILE A 151 -6.53 17.27 -4.80
C ILE A 151 -7.19 16.24 -3.88
N ILE A 152 -6.67 15.01 -3.84
CA ILE A 152 -7.15 13.96 -2.95
C ILE A 152 -7.04 14.42 -1.49
N ARG A 153 -5.92 14.99 -1.08
CA ARG A 153 -5.71 15.52 0.26
C ARG A 153 -6.76 16.59 0.61
N VAL A 154 -6.97 17.54 -0.30
CA VAL A 154 -7.94 18.62 -0.11
C VAL A 154 -9.37 18.06 0.00
N ILE A 155 -9.75 17.11 -0.84
CA ILE A 155 -11.06 16.45 -0.77
C ILE A 155 -11.23 15.76 0.60
N LEU A 156 -10.24 14.96 1.03
CA LEU A 156 -10.31 14.24 2.31
C LEU A 156 -10.33 15.18 3.51
N THR A 157 -9.63 16.32 3.46
CA THR A 157 -9.64 17.30 4.55
C THR A 157 -10.89 18.18 4.59
N ASN A 158 -11.67 18.24 3.50
CA ASN A 158 -12.92 18.99 3.45
C ASN A 158 -14.17 18.13 3.56
N ALA A 159 -14.09 16.82 3.34
CA ALA A 159 -15.23 15.90 3.42
C ALA A 159 -15.59 15.56 4.87
N GLN A 160 -16.08 16.53 5.64
CA GLN A 160 -16.32 16.39 7.09
C GLN A 160 -17.29 15.25 7.42
N SER A 161 -18.32 15.04 6.62
CA SER A 161 -19.30 13.97 6.82
C SER A 161 -18.82 12.56 6.49
N VAL A 162 -17.64 12.41 5.84
CA VAL A 162 -17.07 11.11 5.44
C VAL A 162 -15.75 10.81 6.15
N THR A 163 -14.87 11.80 6.27
CA THR A 163 -13.50 11.63 6.79
C THR A 163 -13.26 12.38 8.09
N ASN A 164 -14.29 13.04 8.64
CA ASN A 164 -14.17 13.97 9.76
C ASN A 164 -13.25 15.18 9.44
N GLY A 165 -12.96 15.41 8.18
CA GLY A 165 -12.20 16.56 7.68
C GLY A 165 -10.80 16.70 8.27
N SER A 166 -10.45 17.93 8.64
CA SER A 166 -9.12 18.27 9.20
C SER A 166 -8.87 17.69 10.60
N LEU A 167 -9.91 17.29 11.34
CA LEU A 167 -9.80 16.66 12.66
C LEU A 167 -9.26 15.23 12.58
N GLY A 168 -9.46 14.58 11.45
CA GLY A 168 -9.10 13.18 11.21
C GLY A 168 -9.89 12.21 12.07
N LEU A 169 -9.63 10.92 11.89
CA LEU A 169 -10.27 9.84 12.63
C LEU A 169 -9.40 9.42 13.82
N LYS A 170 -9.97 9.41 15.03
CA LYS A 170 -9.28 9.08 16.27
C LYS A 170 -9.86 7.82 16.90
N GLY A 171 -9.07 7.18 17.77
CA GLY A 171 -9.56 6.02 18.53
C GLY A 171 -9.81 4.77 17.68
N LEU A 172 -9.17 4.65 16.51
CA LEU A 172 -9.31 3.47 15.66
C LEU A 172 -8.84 2.20 16.36
N PRO A 173 -9.58 1.09 16.22
CA PRO A 173 -9.18 -0.19 16.78
C PRO A 173 -7.85 -0.67 16.18
N ARG A 174 -6.98 -1.24 17.01
CA ARG A 174 -5.67 -1.73 16.59
C ARG A 174 -5.76 -3.14 16.00
N PHE A 175 -6.36 -3.30 14.83
CA PHE A 175 -6.48 -4.61 14.16
C PHE A 175 -5.15 -5.13 13.59
N THR A 176 -4.23 -4.23 13.23
CA THR A 176 -2.97 -4.60 12.59
C THR A 176 -1.97 -5.11 13.64
N THR A 177 -1.86 -6.43 13.75
CA THR A 177 -0.79 -7.07 14.51
C THR A 177 0.53 -7.00 13.74
N MET A 178 1.65 -7.30 14.40
CA MET A 178 2.96 -7.36 13.76
C MET A 178 2.99 -8.39 12.62
N TRP A 179 2.36 -9.53 12.83
CA TRP A 179 2.25 -10.60 11.84
C TRP A 179 1.49 -10.18 10.57
N TRP A 180 0.42 -9.41 10.71
CA TRP A 180 -0.30 -8.86 9.56
C TRP A 180 0.55 -7.88 8.75
N ALA A 181 1.23 -6.93 9.40
CA ALA A 181 2.05 -5.94 8.71
C ALA A 181 3.20 -6.59 7.93
N TRP A 182 3.97 -7.46 8.59
CA TRP A 182 5.10 -8.14 7.98
C TRP A 182 4.69 -9.25 7.02
N GLY A 183 3.61 -9.96 7.29
CA GLY A 183 3.04 -10.95 6.37
C GLY A 183 2.67 -10.33 5.03
N LEU A 184 1.99 -9.17 5.06
CA LEU A 184 1.67 -8.41 3.85
C LEU A 184 2.93 -7.84 3.18
N ALA A 185 3.93 -7.40 3.93
CA ALA A 185 5.20 -6.93 3.37
C ALA A 185 5.92 -8.05 2.62
N VAL A 186 6.05 -9.23 3.23
CA VAL A 186 6.66 -10.41 2.57
C VAL A 186 5.86 -10.84 1.35
N ALA A 187 4.53 -10.89 1.44
CA ALA A 187 3.66 -11.22 0.31
C ALA A 187 3.85 -10.22 -0.85
N SER A 188 3.99 -8.92 -0.53
CA SER A 188 4.25 -7.87 -1.51
C SER A 188 5.63 -8.02 -2.18
N VAL A 189 6.67 -8.40 -1.42
CA VAL A 189 8.01 -8.69 -1.98
C VAL A 189 7.93 -9.87 -2.94
N ILE A 190 7.26 -10.97 -2.54
CA ILE A 190 7.11 -12.16 -3.39
C ILE A 190 6.35 -11.81 -4.66
N PHE A 191 5.23 -11.10 -4.53
CA PHE A 191 4.43 -10.65 -5.66
C PHE A 191 5.26 -9.79 -6.63
N MET A 192 6.02 -8.82 -6.11
CA MET A 192 6.90 -7.97 -6.92
C MET A 192 7.97 -8.78 -7.67
N VAL A 193 8.62 -9.71 -7.00
CA VAL A 193 9.65 -10.57 -7.64
C VAL A 193 9.03 -11.40 -8.76
N LEU A 194 7.85 -11.98 -8.54
CA LEU A 194 7.14 -12.74 -9.54
C LEU A 194 6.70 -11.87 -10.73
N LEU A 195 6.17 -10.68 -10.45
CA LEU A 195 5.74 -9.72 -11.46
C LEU A 195 6.91 -9.29 -12.35
N ILE A 196 8.04 -8.90 -11.76
CA ILE A 196 9.24 -8.45 -12.49
C ILE A 196 9.85 -9.58 -13.36
N ARG A 197 9.74 -10.83 -12.90
CA ARG A 197 10.22 -12.01 -13.68
C ARG A 197 9.24 -12.45 -14.75
N SER A 198 8.02 -11.97 -14.74
CA SER A 198 6.98 -12.30 -15.72
C SER A 198 7.18 -11.58 -17.06
N SER A 199 6.29 -11.87 -18.03
CA SER A 199 6.23 -11.16 -19.31
C SER A 199 5.91 -9.67 -19.12
N TYR A 200 5.08 -9.33 -18.12
CA TYR A 200 4.75 -7.95 -17.77
C TYR A 200 5.99 -7.18 -17.27
N GLY A 201 6.86 -7.82 -16.47
CA GLY A 201 8.09 -7.16 -16.00
C GLY A 201 9.07 -6.85 -17.16
N ARG A 202 9.05 -7.63 -18.23
CA ARG A 202 9.81 -7.33 -19.46
C ARG A 202 9.19 -6.15 -20.20
N ALA A 203 7.86 -6.07 -20.26
CA ALA A 203 7.16 -4.94 -20.87
C ALA A 203 7.45 -3.63 -20.11
N PHE A 204 7.45 -3.65 -18.79
CA PHE A 204 7.80 -2.46 -17.97
C PHE A 204 9.22 -1.95 -18.27
N LYS A 205 10.19 -2.84 -18.41
CA LYS A 205 11.56 -2.47 -18.78
C LYS A 205 11.65 -1.91 -20.20
N ALA A 206 10.88 -2.49 -21.14
CA ALA A 206 10.83 -1.99 -22.51
C ALA A 206 10.28 -0.56 -22.59
N ILE A 207 9.25 -0.24 -21.79
CA ILE A 207 8.72 1.13 -21.68
C ILE A 207 9.81 2.10 -21.20
N ARG A 208 10.61 1.69 -20.20
CA ARG A 208 11.71 2.52 -19.70
C ARG A 208 12.81 2.74 -20.74
N ASP A 209 13.15 1.73 -21.52
CA ASP A 209 14.27 1.80 -22.46
C ASP A 209 13.86 2.51 -23.78
N ASN A 210 12.60 2.40 -24.19
CA ASN A 210 12.07 3.12 -25.35
C ASN A 210 10.54 3.25 -25.27
N GLU A 211 10.05 4.46 -25.00
CA GLU A 211 8.62 4.76 -24.87
C GLU A 211 7.84 4.66 -26.20
N ILE A 212 8.55 4.65 -27.32
CA ILE A 212 7.97 4.71 -28.70
C ILE A 212 8.06 3.35 -29.43
N ALA A 213 8.69 2.34 -28.85
CA ALA A 213 8.91 1.04 -29.49
C ALA A 213 7.74 0.07 -29.34
#